data_ad74d5547a066fc89db5d647d5313152
#
_entry.id   ad74d5547a066fc89db5d647d5313152
#
_cell.length_a   1.000
_cell.length_b   1.000
_cell.length_c   1.000
_cell.angle_alpha   90.00
_cell.angle_beta   90.00
_cell.angle_gamma   90.00
#
_symmetry.space_group_name_H-M   'P 1'
#
loop_
_entity.id
_entity.type
_entity.pdbx_description
1 polymer ?
#
loop_
_entity_poly.entity_id
_entity_poly.type
_entity_poly.pdbx_seq_one_letter_code
_entity_poly.pdbx_strand_id
1 'polypeptide(L)'
;MTTTISRLYNSQMEARTAVRDLEAAGLKNGDISIVASNADNWYDAKTKTVHELDGTDDRAEGAATGGGIGAAAGGAAGLLAGLGLIAIPGVGPVVAAGWLVSTLTGALAGGATGGVIGALTQHAGLSKEDADLYAEGLRRGGAVVSARVGDADAARYQGVMDRSSVNASDRADAYRKSGWTTYNPTARPYSADEVVKERSLYR
;
A
#
# COMPACT_ATOMS: atom_id res chain seq x y z
N MET A 1 20.31 14.78 0.09
CA MET A 1 20.01 13.42 -0.40
C MET A 1 18.54 13.13 -0.16
N THR A 2 17.98 12.09 -0.74
CA THR A 2 16.56 11.68 -0.55
C THR A 2 16.52 10.28 0.03
N THR A 3 15.72 10.08 1.06
CA THR A 3 15.49 8.78 1.70
C THR A 3 14.06 8.33 1.42
N THR A 4 13.85 7.03 1.27
CA THR A 4 12.51 6.44 1.17
C THR A 4 12.14 5.83 2.53
N ILE A 5 10.95 6.19 3.00
CA ILE A 5 10.36 5.66 4.24
C ILE A 5 9.13 4.86 3.84
N SER A 6 9.02 3.63 4.33
CA SER A 6 7.87 2.77 4.06
C SER A 6 7.26 2.26 5.34
N ARG A 7 5.92 2.14 5.38
CA ARG A 7 5.17 1.61 6.52
C ARG A 7 4.04 0.70 6.05
N LEU A 8 3.80 -0.33 6.85
CA LEU A 8 2.68 -1.26 6.68
C LEU A 8 1.48 -0.78 7.52
N TYR A 9 0.28 -0.93 6.97
CA TYR A 9 -1.01 -0.59 7.60
C TYR A 9 -1.95 -1.80 7.54
N ASN A 10 -2.89 -1.90 8.49
CA ASN A 10 -3.83 -3.03 8.54
C ASN A 10 -4.83 -3.03 7.38
N SER A 11 -5.13 -1.85 6.83
CA SER A 11 -6.14 -1.69 5.79
C SER A 11 -5.77 -0.58 4.81
N GLN A 12 -6.44 -0.58 3.65
CA GLN A 12 -6.37 0.50 2.69
C GLN A 12 -6.88 1.84 3.29
N MET A 13 -7.82 1.78 4.22
CA MET A 13 -8.40 2.98 4.86
C MET A 13 -7.38 3.68 5.75
N GLU A 14 -6.65 2.93 6.58
CA GLU A 14 -5.56 3.47 7.40
C GLU A 14 -4.44 4.05 6.53
N ALA A 15 -4.06 3.34 5.46
CA ALA A 15 -3.06 3.81 4.51
C ALA A 15 -3.49 5.11 3.81
N ARG A 16 -4.76 5.23 3.40
CA ARG A 16 -5.30 6.48 2.82
C ARG A 16 -5.30 7.63 3.83
N THR A 17 -5.53 7.35 5.09
CA THR A 17 -5.41 8.36 6.16
C THR A 17 -3.96 8.82 6.30
N ALA A 18 -3.00 7.90 6.33
CA ALA A 18 -1.58 8.23 6.37
C ALA A 18 -1.13 9.07 5.15
N VAL A 19 -1.65 8.78 3.95
CA VAL A 19 -1.41 9.61 2.74
C VAL A 19 -1.90 11.03 2.97
N ARG A 20 -3.14 11.21 3.44
CA ARG A 20 -3.70 12.55 3.74
C ARG A 20 -2.88 13.30 4.80
N ASP A 21 -2.42 12.59 5.82
CA ASP A 21 -1.59 13.20 6.89
C ASP A 21 -0.22 13.64 6.36
N LEU A 22 0.39 12.86 5.44
CA LEU A 22 1.63 13.23 4.76
C LEU A 22 1.45 14.48 3.88
N GLU A 23 0.36 14.55 3.13
CA GLU A 23 0.02 15.72 2.31
C GLU A 23 -0.24 16.96 3.18
N ALA A 24 -1.00 16.81 4.26
CA ALA A 24 -1.23 17.88 5.23
C ALA A 24 0.07 18.35 5.91
N ALA A 25 1.04 17.44 6.07
CA ALA A 25 2.37 17.77 6.53
C ALA A 25 3.26 18.44 5.46
N GLY A 26 2.77 18.60 4.22
CA GLY A 26 3.43 19.31 3.13
C GLY A 26 4.22 18.42 2.16
N LEU A 27 4.10 17.09 2.23
CA LEU A 27 4.72 16.21 1.26
C LEU A 27 3.94 16.22 -0.05
N LYS A 28 4.65 16.29 -1.18
CA LYS A 28 4.01 16.31 -2.51
C LYS A 28 3.50 14.92 -2.90
N ASN A 29 2.36 14.87 -3.58
CA ASN A 29 1.77 13.61 -4.05
C ASN A 29 2.72 12.76 -4.92
N GLY A 30 3.55 13.41 -5.74
CA GLY A 30 4.55 12.72 -6.56
C GLY A 30 5.63 11.97 -5.76
N ASP A 31 5.78 12.29 -4.49
CA ASP A 31 6.72 11.66 -3.58
C ASP A 31 6.07 10.61 -2.68
N ILE A 32 4.74 10.42 -2.79
CA ILE A 32 3.97 9.43 -2.05
C ILE A 32 3.58 8.28 -2.99
N SER A 33 3.60 7.07 -2.48
CA SER A 33 3.09 5.89 -3.17
C SER A 33 2.32 5.01 -2.20
N ILE A 34 1.24 4.41 -2.68
CA ILE A 34 0.41 3.47 -1.93
C ILE A 34 0.25 2.18 -2.73
N VAL A 35 0.33 1.06 -2.03
CA VAL A 35 -0.01 -0.27 -2.55
C VAL A 35 -0.91 -0.93 -1.51
N ALA A 36 -2.13 -1.31 -1.88
CA ALA A 36 -3.09 -1.88 -0.96
C ALA A 36 -3.71 -3.16 -1.52
N SER A 37 -3.94 -4.15 -0.68
CA SER A 37 -4.68 -5.35 -1.06
C SER A 37 -6.06 -4.97 -1.58
N ASN A 38 -6.50 -5.64 -2.65
CA ASN A 38 -7.85 -5.54 -3.19
C ASN A 38 -8.60 -6.88 -3.12
N ALA A 39 -8.19 -7.75 -2.20
CA ALA A 39 -8.81 -9.07 -2.03
C ALA A 39 -10.30 -8.98 -1.61
N ASP A 40 -10.69 -7.89 -0.98
CA ASP A 40 -12.05 -7.56 -0.57
C ASP A 40 -12.82 -6.72 -1.61
N ASN A 41 -12.23 -6.50 -2.81
CA ASN A 41 -12.84 -5.78 -3.93
C ASN A 41 -13.30 -4.34 -3.60
N TRP A 42 -12.59 -3.66 -2.70
CA TRP A 42 -12.91 -2.26 -2.36
C TRP A 42 -12.71 -1.29 -3.55
N TYR A 43 -11.95 -1.68 -4.55
CA TYR A 43 -11.76 -0.92 -5.79
C TYR A 43 -12.19 -1.74 -7.01
N ASP A 44 -13.08 -1.18 -7.82
CA ASP A 44 -13.47 -1.73 -9.12
C ASP A 44 -12.73 -1.00 -10.25
N ALA A 45 -11.84 -1.70 -10.94
CA ALA A 45 -11.05 -1.15 -12.03
C ALA A 45 -11.88 -0.82 -13.29
N LYS A 46 -13.06 -1.43 -13.48
CA LYS A 46 -13.92 -1.20 -14.65
C LYS A 46 -14.67 0.11 -14.51
N THR A 47 -15.22 0.35 -13.35
CA THR A 47 -15.99 1.57 -13.04
C THR A 47 -15.11 2.68 -12.46
N LYS A 48 -13.88 2.35 -12.07
CA LYS A 48 -12.97 3.22 -11.31
C LYS A 48 -13.59 3.75 -10.01
N THR A 49 -14.47 2.94 -9.41
CA THR A 49 -15.15 3.28 -8.16
C THR A 49 -14.45 2.65 -6.96
N VAL A 50 -14.43 3.39 -5.86
CA VAL A 50 -13.99 2.90 -4.55
C VAL A 50 -15.24 2.52 -3.78
N HIS A 51 -15.34 1.23 -3.39
CA HIS A 51 -16.39 0.76 -2.50
C HIS A 51 -15.91 0.95 -1.05
N GLU A 52 -16.58 1.78 -0.30
CA GLU A 52 -16.34 1.86 1.14
C GLU A 52 -17.07 0.71 1.83
N LEU A 53 -16.30 -0.19 2.42
CA LEU A 53 -16.81 -1.39 3.09
C LEU A 53 -17.24 -1.12 4.54
N ASP A 54 -17.18 0.13 4.98
CA ASP A 54 -17.61 0.53 6.33
C ASP A 54 -18.65 1.64 6.24
N GLY A 55 -19.83 1.38 6.82
CA GLY A 55 -21.08 2.10 6.69
C GLY A 55 -21.13 3.55 7.22
N THR A 56 -20.19 4.37 6.83
CA THR A 56 -20.28 5.81 6.98
C THR A 56 -20.47 6.44 5.60
N ASP A 57 -21.74 6.67 5.28
CA ASP A 57 -22.16 7.54 4.18
C ASP A 57 -21.52 8.93 4.32
N ASP A 58 -20.46 9.20 3.54
CA ASP A 58 -20.11 10.57 3.17
C ASP A 58 -19.47 10.59 1.77
N ARG A 59 -20.35 10.77 0.80
CA ARG A 59 -20.24 11.47 -0.49
C ARG A 59 -18.83 11.63 -1.09
N ALA A 60 -18.39 10.63 -1.83
CA ALA A 60 -17.42 10.82 -2.90
C ALA A 60 -18.12 10.74 -4.28
N GLU A 61 -19.21 11.47 -4.48
CA GLU A 61 -19.70 11.83 -5.82
C GLU A 61 -18.74 12.88 -6.40
N GLY A 62 -17.82 12.47 -7.24
CA GLY A 62 -16.98 13.43 -7.94
C GLY A 62 -15.73 12.92 -8.65
N ALA A 63 -15.35 11.65 -8.54
CA ALA A 63 -14.09 11.15 -9.14
C ALA A 63 -14.26 10.43 -10.49
N ALA A 64 -15.40 10.54 -11.15
CA ALA A 64 -15.71 9.72 -12.34
C ALA A 64 -15.38 10.36 -13.71
N THR A 65 -14.70 11.52 -13.76
CA THR A 65 -14.38 12.11 -15.08
C THR A 65 -13.04 12.83 -15.07
N GLY A 66 -11.97 12.21 -15.57
CA GLY A 66 -10.73 12.92 -15.83
C GLY A 66 -9.43 12.14 -15.70
N GLY A 67 -9.29 11.05 -16.44
CA GLY A 67 -7.97 10.46 -16.66
C GLY A 67 -7.14 11.44 -17.47
N GLY A 68 -6.14 12.10 -16.85
CA GLY A 68 -5.06 12.75 -17.60
C GLY A 68 -4.54 14.09 -17.10
N ILE A 69 -5.24 14.86 -16.26
CA ILE A 69 -4.79 16.22 -15.90
C ILE A 69 -4.83 16.49 -14.38
N GLY A 70 -5.24 15.55 -13.55
CA GLY A 70 -5.42 15.72 -12.10
C GLY A 70 -4.16 15.59 -11.21
N ALA A 71 -3.01 15.23 -11.78
CA ALA A 71 -1.81 14.94 -10.99
C ALA A 71 -1.11 16.21 -10.43
N ALA A 72 -1.52 17.40 -10.83
CA ALA A 72 -0.83 18.64 -10.47
C ALA A 72 -1.60 19.54 -9.48
N ALA A 73 -2.86 19.24 -9.15
CA ALA A 73 -3.71 20.23 -8.46
C ALA A 73 -4.60 19.69 -7.32
N GLY A 74 -4.50 18.44 -6.91
CA GLY A 74 -5.45 17.99 -5.91
C GLY A 74 -4.94 16.86 -5.03
N GLY A 75 -4.59 17.14 -3.80
CA GLY A 75 -4.36 16.31 -2.66
C GLY A 75 -4.64 14.80 -2.79
N ALA A 76 -5.03 14.12 -1.73
CA ALA A 76 -5.36 12.68 -1.70
C ALA A 76 -6.25 12.19 -2.87
N ALA A 77 -7.12 13.08 -3.39
CA ALA A 77 -7.93 12.83 -4.58
C ALA A 77 -7.09 12.60 -5.85
N GLY A 78 -5.98 13.32 -6.01
CA GLY A 78 -5.09 13.18 -7.17
C GLY A 78 -4.33 11.85 -7.19
N LEU A 79 -3.87 11.37 -6.04
CA LEU A 79 -3.22 10.07 -5.91
C LEU A 79 -4.20 8.93 -6.21
N LEU A 80 -5.44 9.04 -5.69
CA LEU A 80 -6.49 8.06 -5.92
C LEU A 80 -6.98 8.02 -7.38
N ALA A 81 -6.92 9.15 -8.09
CA ALA A 81 -7.26 9.17 -9.52
C ALA A 81 -6.29 8.34 -10.38
N GLY A 82 -5.07 8.10 -9.91
CA GLY A 82 -4.04 7.28 -10.57
C GLY A 82 -4.06 5.80 -10.16
N LEU A 83 -5.09 5.30 -9.49
CA LEU A 83 -5.15 3.92 -9.04
C LEU A 83 -5.11 2.91 -10.20
N GLY A 84 -4.23 1.96 -10.13
CA GLY A 84 -4.13 0.83 -11.03
C GLY A 84 -4.26 -0.50 -10.30
N LEU A 85 -4.97 -1.46 -10.90
CA LEU A 85 -5.08 -2.82 -10.39
C LEU A 85 -3.93 -3.66 -10.94
N ILE A 86 -3.18 -4.32 -10.07
CA ILE A 86 -2.05 -5.18 -10.40
C ILE A 86 -2.25 -6.51 -9.68
N ALA A 87 -1.98 -7.63 -10.37
CA ALA A 87 -1.94 -8.94 -9.73
C ALA A 87 -0.50 -9.30 -9.38
N ILE A 88 -0.23 -9.54 -8.11
CA ILE A 88 1.09 -9.90 -7.58
C ILE A 88 1.10 -11.39 -7.24
N PRO A 89 2.02 -12.20 -7.82
CA PRO A 89 2.16 -13.60 -7.46
C PRO A 89 2.34 -13.78 -5.94
N GLY A 90 1.63 -14.71 -5.34
CA GLY A 90 1.69 -14.98 -3.91
C GLY A 90 1.03 -13.93 -2.99
N VAL A 91 0.65 -12.79 -3.52
CA VAL A 91 -0.06 -11.72 -2.77
C VAL A 91 -1.52 -11.64 -3.20
N GLY A 92 -1.77 -11.59 -4.50
CA GLY A 92 -3.11 -11.44 -5.07
C GLY A 92 -3.33 -10.09 -5.74
N PRO A 93 -4.60 -9.68 -5.91
CA PRO A 93 -4.94 -8.39 -6.49
C PRO A 93 -4.59 -7.26 -5.51
N VAL A 94 -3.85 -6.27 -6.00
CA VAL A 94 -3.54 -5.04 -5.28
C VAL A 94 -3.92 -3.82 -6.10
N VAL A 95 -4.30 -2.76 -5.43
CA VAL A 95 -4.48 -1.44 -6.00
C VAL A 95 -3.27 -0.60 -5.62
N ALA A 96 -2.66 0.04 -6.60
CA ALA A 96 -1.46 0.82 -6.38
C ALA A 96 -1.55 2.17 -7.07
N ALA A 97 -0.94 3.20 -6.46
CA ALA A 97 -0.78 4.53 -7.01
C ALA A 97 0.58 5.12 -6.63
N GLY A 98 1.03 6.08 -7.43
CA GLY A 98 2.30 6.76 -7.22
C GLY A 98 3.46 6.06 -7.93
N TRP A 99 4.68 6.46 -7.60
CA TRP A 99 5.89 6.05 -8.30
C TRP A 99 6.26 4.56 -8.17
N LEU A 100 5.83 3.88 -7.10
CA LEU A 100 6.05 2.43 -6.93
C LEU A 100 5.30 1.57 -7.96
N VAL A 101 4.24 2.07 -8.57
CA VAL A 101 3.46 1.33 -9.57
C VAL A 101 4.33 0.89 -10.73
N SER A 102 5.08 1.82 -11.31
CA SER A 102 5.95 1.54 -12.46
C SER A 102 7.05 0.53 -12.10
N THR A 103 7.57 0.62 -10.89
CA THR A 103 8.61 -0.28 -10.38
C THR A 103 8.07 -1.69 -10.18
N LEU A 104 6.90 -1.83 -9.55
CA LEU A 104 6.25 -3.12 -9.35
C LEU A 104 5.86 -3.75 -10.68
N THR A 105 5.28 -2.97 -11.60
CA THR A 105 4.89 -3.47 -12.94
C THR A 105 6.12 -3.90 -13.75
N GLY A 106 7.19 -3.13 -13.71
CA GLY A 106 8.45 -3.46 -14.39
C GLY A 106 9.09 -4.74 -13.83
N ALA A 107 9.10 -4.90 -12.52
CA ALA A 107 9.63 -6.08 -11.84
C ALA A 107 8.83 -7.36 -12.17
N LEU A 108 7.51 -7.24 -12.28
CA LEU A 108 6.64 -8.36 -12.67
C LEU A 108 6.81 -8.74 -14.14
N ALA A 109 6.89 -7.75 -15.04
CA ALA A 109 7.08 -7.97 -16.48
C ALA A 109 8.47 -8.55 -16.81
N GLY A 110 9.49 -8.22 -16.01
CA GLY A 110 10.86 -8.69 -16.17
C GLY A 110 11.09 -10.16 -15.77
N GLY A 111 10.06 -10.87 -15.26
CA GLY A 111 10.15 -12.28 -14.88
C GLY A 111 11.14 -12.56 -13.75
N ALA A 112 11.61 -11.53 -13.05
CA ALA A 112 12.55 -11.71 -11.95
C ALA A 112 11.83 -12.40 -10.78
N THR A 113 12.38 -13.53 -10.34
CA THR A 113 11.89 -14.31 -9.19
C THR A 113 11.88 -13.53 -7.87
N GLY A 114 12.43 -12.31 -7.87
CA GLY A 114 12.43 -11.35 -6.78
C GLY A 114 11.50 -10.15 -6.97
N GLY A 115 10.59 -10.17 -7.97
CA GLY A 115 9.87 -9.00 -8.47
C GLY A 115 9.33 -8.06 -7.39
N VAL A 116 8.45 -8.52 -6.50
CA VAL A 116 7.88 -7.68 -5.43
C VAL A 116 8.90 -7.39 -4.35
N ILE A 117 9.62 -8.41 -3.88
CA ILE A 117 10.64 -8.23 -2.84
C ILE A 117 11.75 -7.32 -3.36
N GLY A 118 12.23 -7.54 -4.59
CA GLY A 118 13.22 -6.67 -5.22
C GLY A 118 12.75 -5.21 -5.36
N ALA A 119 11.49 -4.99 -5.76
CA ALA A 119 10.92 -3.65 -5.84
C ALA A 119 10.84 -2.98 -4.47
N LEU A 120 10.42 -3.70 -3.45
CA LEU A 120 10.33 -3.19 -2.08
C LEU A 120 11.71 -2.90 -1.48
N THR A 121 12.70 -3.77 -1.70
CA THR A 121 14.06 -3.55 -1.17
C THR A 121 14.79 -2.42 -1.91
N GLN A 122 14.78 -2.43 -3.24
CA GLN A 122 15.56 -1.47 -4.03
C GLN A 122 14.95 -0.08 -4.08
N HIS A 123 13.62 0.03 -4.04
CA HIS A 123 12.93 1.29 -4.29
C HIS A 123 12.14 1.79 -3.08
N ALA A 124 11.59 0.91 -2.25
CA ALA A 124 10.87 1.29 -1.04
C ALA A 124 11.79 1.40 0.20
N GLY A 125 13.09 1.15 0.05
CA GLY A 125 14.06 1.31 1.15
C GLY A 125 13.93 0.30 2.27
N LEU A 126 13.32 -0.87 2.00
CA LEU A 126 13.12 -1.92 2.99
C LEU A 126 14.29 -2.91 3.05
N SER A 127 14.56 -3.46 4.24
CA SER A 127 15.35 -4.67 4.36
C SER A 127 14.64 -5.84 3.66
N LYS A 128 15.37 -6.94 3.38
CA LYS A 128 14.72 -8.12 2.78
C LYS A 128 13.66 -8.69 3.71
N GLU A 129 13.93 -8.74 4.99
CA GLU A 129 13.03 -9.22 6.04
C GLU A 129 11.76 -8.39 6.12
N ASP A 130 11.89 -7.07 6.06
CA ASP A 130 10.73 -6.15 6.05
C ASP A 130 9.96 -6.28 4.73
N ALA A 131 10.63 -6.44 3.61
CA ALA A 131 9.98 -6.65 2.32
C ALA A 131 9.16 -7.95 2.30
N ASP A 132 9.68 -9.04 2.87
CA ASP A 132 8.96 -10.29 3.05
C ASP A 132 7.72 -10.10 3.94
N LEU A 133 7.88 -9.39 5.07
CA LEU A 133 6.79 -9.07 5.99
C LEU A 133 5.71 -8.21 5.31
N TYR A 134 6.12 -7.20 4.55
CA TYR A 134 5.19 -6.28 3.89
C TYR A 134 4.42 -6.97 2.75
N ALA A 135 5.09 -7.85 2.01
CA ALA A 135 4.42 -8.68 1.01
C ALA A 135 3.37 -9.61 1.65
N GLU A 136 3.69 -10.22 2.79
CA GLU A 136 2.73 -11.02 3.56
C GLU A 136 1.60 -10.15 4.13
N GLY A 137 1.91 -8.95 4.62
CA GLY A 137 0.90 -7.99 5.07
C GLY A 137 -0.08 -7.60 3.95
N LEU A 138 0.43 -7.34 2.75
CA LEU A 138 -0.40 -7.10 1.56
C LEU A 138 -1.28 -8.31 1.24
N ARG A 139 -0.73 -9.55 1.27
CA ARG A 139 -1.50 -10.78 1.04
C ARG A 139 -2.65 -10.94 2.02
N ARG A 140 -2.46 -10.54 3.28
CA ARG A 140 -3.44 -10.61 4.37
C ARG A 140 -4.41 -9.42 4.41
N GLY A 141 -4.40 -8.57 3.39
CA GLY A 141 -5.38 -7.48 3.27
C GLY A 141 -4.88 -6.11 3.73
N GLY A 142 -3.61 -5.99 4.10
CA GLY A 142 -2.99 -4.73 4.49
C GLY A 142 -2.67 -3.82 3.32
N ALA A 143 -1.99 -2.72 3.63
CA ALA A 143 -1.51 -1.74 2.66
C ALA A 143 -0.12 -1.23 3.05
N VAL A 144 0.65 -0.79 2.06
CA VAL A 144 1.96 -0.17 2.23
C VAL A 144 1.91 1.25 1.69
N VAL A 145 2.38 2.20 2.47
CA VAL A 145 2.65 3.57 2.02
C VAL A 145 4.14 3.80 2.04
N SER A 146 4.65 4.37 0.96
CA SER A 146 6.06 4.76 0.81
C SER A 146 6.16 6.24 0.47
N ALA A 147 7.07 6.94 1.12
CA ALA A 147 7.30 8.36 0.98
C ALA A 147 8.78 8.63 0.67
N ARG A 148 9.07 9.40 -0.38
CA ARG A 148 10.40 9.92 -0.68
C ARG A 148 10.54 11.29 -0.04
N VAL A 149 11.49 11.43 0.87
CA VAL A 149 11.66 12.63 1.69
C VAL A 149 13.11 13.09 1.69
N GLY A 150 13.33 14.37 1.92
CA GLY A 150 14.68 14.87 2.19
C GLY A 150 15.20 14.32 3.52
N ASP A 151 16.49 14.01 3.59
CA ASP A 151 17.11 13.44 4.81
C ASP A 151 16.85 14.30 6.05
N ALA A 152 16.85 15.63 5.89
CA ALA A 152 16.58 16.56 6.99
C ALA A 152 15.17 16.47 7.55
N ASP A 153 14.19 16.05 6.73
CA ASP A 153 12.77 15.95 7.10
C ASP A 153 12.35 14.51 7.43
N ALA A 154 13.25 13.54 7.27
CA ALA A 154 12.94 12.12 7.41
C ALA A 154 12.27 11.79 8.75
N ALA A 155 12.83 12.27 9.87
CA ALA A 155 12.28 12.03 11.19
C ALA A 155 10.86 12.61 11.37
N ARG A 156 10.58 13.76 10.77
CA ARG A 156 9.25 14.39 10.81
C ARG A 156 8.22 13.51 10.10
N TYR A 157 8.50 13.06 8.88
CA TYR A 157 7.57 12.26 8.11
C TYR A 157 7.45 10.83 8.64
N GLN A 158 8.52 10.26 9.22
CA GLN A 158 8.44 9.01 10.00
C GLN A 158 7.41 9.14 11.11
N GLY A 159 7.51 10.20 11.94
CA GLY A 159 6.56 10.44 13.02
C GLY A 159 5.11 10.61 12.55
N VAL A 160 4.88 11.12 11.33
CA VAL A 160 3.52 11.17 10.74
C VAL A 160 3.03 9.76 10.41
N MET A 161 3.87 8.96 9.73
CA MET A 161 3.50 7.61 9.28
C MET A 161 3.34 6.63 10.45
N ASP A 162 4.13 6.77 11.50
CA ASP A 162 4.15 5.87 12.67
C ASP A 162 2.88 5.95 13.53
N ARG A 163 2.07 7.01 13.40
CA ARG A 163 0.84 7.20 14.20
C ARG A 163 -0.20 6.09 14.02
N SER A 164 -0.28 5.54 12.83
CA SER A 164 -1.28 4.52 12.46
C SER A 164 -0.66 3.30 11.77
N SER A 165 0.67 3.25 11.66
CA SER A 165 1.35 2.12 11.06
C SER A 165 1.38 0.92 12.00
N VAL A 166 1.50 -0.25 11.39
CA VAL A 166 1.72 -1.50 12.11
C VAL A 166 3.12 -1.53 12.71
N ASN A 167 3.24 -1.97 13.96
CA ASN A 167 4.55 -2.34 14.51
C ASN A 167 5.08 -3.59 13.77
N ALA A 168 6.17 -3.42 13.04
CA ALA A 168 6.70 -4.49 12.18
C ALA A 168 7.15 -5.72 12.98
N SER A 169 7.78 -5.51 14.14
CA SER A 169 8.26 -6.61 14.99
C SER A 169 7.12 -7.44 15.55
N ASP A 170 6.12 -6.78 16.14
CA ASP A 170 4.94 -7.45 16.70
C ASP A 170 4.16 -8.20 15.62
N ARG A 171 4.07 -7.60 14.42
CA ARG A 171 3.37 -8.20 13.30
C ARG A 171 4.13 -9.41 12.75
N ALA A 172 5.43 -9.33 12.62
CA ALA A 172 6.27 -10.45 12.21
C ALA A 172 6.13 -11.64 13.18
N ASP A 173 6.11 -11.37 14.47
CA ASP A 173 5.92 -12.40 15.51
C ASP A 173 4.51 -13.04 15.44
N ALA A 174 3.47 -12.23 15.20
CA ALA A 174 2.12 -12.75 15.02
C ALA A 174 2.02 -13.66 13.77
N TYR A 175 2.65 -13.25 12.66
CA TYR A 175 2.66 -14.05 11.44
C TYR A 175 3.46 -15.33 11.61
N ARG A 176 4.62 -15.30 12.28
CA ARG A 176 5.40 -16.51 12.60
C ARG A 176 4.62 -17.49 13.46
N LYS A 177 3.88 -17.02 14.45
CA LYS A 177 2.98 -17.86 15.27
C LYS A 177 1.87 -18.52 14.44
N SER A 178 1.44 -17.90 13.33
CA SER A 178 0.49 -18.48 12.38
C SER A 178 1.13 -19.41 11.33
N GLY A 179 2.44 -19.70 11.43
CA GLY A 179 3.18 -20.59 10.53
C GLY A 179 3.82 -19.90 9.32
N TRP A 180 3.80 -18.56 9.24
CA TRP A 180 4.51 -17.84 8.20
C TRP A 180 6.03 -17.79 8.50
N THR A 181 6.85 -17.96 7.48
CA THR A 181 8.33 -17.90 7.60
C THR A 181 8.96 -16.87 6.67
N THR A 182 8.49 -16.81 5.42
CA THR A 182 9.01 -15.92 4.38
C THR A 182 7.97 -15.75 3.27
N TYR A 183 8.19 -14.79 2.39
CA TYR A 183 7.36 -14.60 1.20
C TYR A 183 7.36 -15.85 0.31
N ASN A 184 6.16 -16.26 -0.13
CA ASN A 184 5.98 -17.37 -1.04
C ASN A 184 5.20 -16.92 -2.29
N PRO A 185 5.85 -16.80 -3.46
CA PRO A 185 5.20 -16.36 -4.70
C PRO A 185 4.14 -17.33 -5.24
N THR A 186 4.12 -18.57 -4.74
CA THR A 186 3.12 -19.58 -5.12
C THR A 186 1.98 -19.71 -4.12
N ALA A 187 2.01 -18.94 -3.02
CA ALA A 187 0.93 -18.93 -2.05
C ALA A 187 -0.37 -18.42 -2.70
N ARG A 188 -1.50 -19.02 -2.31
CA ARG A 188 -2.78 -18.50 -2.77
C ARG A 188 -3.06 -17.13 -2.11
N PRO A 189 -3.71 -16.20 -2.82
CA PRO A 189 -4.24 -14.98 -2.23
C PRO A 189 -5.27 -15.30 -1.13
N TYR A 190 -5.42 -14.40 -0.17
CA TYR A 190 -6.54 -14.45 0.78
C TYR A 190 -7.84 -14.10 0.06
N SER A 191 -8.93 -14.74 0.49
CA SER A 191 -10.28 -14.35 0.11
C SER A 191 -10.73 -13.12 0.90
N ALA A 192 -11.83 -12.47 0.46
CA ALA A 192 -12.41 -11.34 1.18
C ALA A 192 -12.72 -11.67 2.65
N ASP A 193 -13.32 -12.85 2.91
CA ASP A 193 -13.66 -13.29 4.26
C ASP A 193 -12.41 -13.51 5.13
N GLU A 194 -11.34 -14.07 4.55
CA GLU A 194 -10.08 -14.26 5.26
C GLU A 194 -9.43 -12.92 5.60
N VAL A 195 -9.49 -11.94 4.71
CA VAL A 195 -9.01 -10.56 4.95
C VAL A 195 -9.79 -9.89 6.08
N VAL A 196 -11.12 -10.00 6.07
CA VAL A 196 -11.97 -9.45 7.14
C VAL A 196 -11.62 -10.09 8.49
N LYS A 197 -11.46 -11.41 8.52
CA LYS A 197 -11.07 -12.15 9.72
C LYS A 197 -9.68 -11.71 10.21
N GLU A 198 -8.69 -11.61 9.31
CA GLU A 198 -7.32 -11.20 9.66
C GLU A 198 -7.32 -9.78 10.26
N ARG A 199 -8.00 -8.83 9.64
CA ARG A 199 -8.10 -7.46 10.15
C ARG A 199 -8.73 -7.38 11.54
N SER A 200 -9.68 -8.29 11.85
CA SER A 200 -10.34 -8.32 13.17
C SER A 200 -9.41 -8.71 14.32
N LEU A 201 -8.28 -9.38 14.02
CA LEU A 201 -7.29 -9.77 15.03
C LEU A 201 -6.45 -8.60 15.56
N TYR A 202 -6.47 -7.45 14.87
CA TYR A 202 -5.58 -6.34 15.13
C TYR A 202 -6.31 -4.99 15.32
N ARG A 203 -7.60 -5.04 15.60
CA ARG A 203 -8.43 -3.88 15.96
C ARG A 203 -8.31 -3.53 17.44
#